data_55998fbf77d1d6ea5320c462a77ffc75
#
_entry.id   55998fbf77d1d6ea5320c462a77ffc75
#
_cell.length_a   1.000
_cell.length_b   1.000
_cell.length_c   1.000
_cell.angle_alpha   90.00
_cell.angle_beta   90.00
_cell.angle_gamma   90.00
#
_symmetry.space_group_name_H-M   'P 1'
#
loop_
_entity.id
_entity.type
_entity.pdbx_description
1 polymer ?
#
loop_
_entity_poly.entity_id
_entity_poly.type
_entity_poly.pdbx_seq_one_letter_code
_entity_poly.pdbx_strand_id
1 'polypeptide(L)'
;MLFRLLYLLSPGFNQESKMKKSAQKIKAGRSIPLLLLMLLALGVPRAWSQQPAAARTTAPGARVTETAVDASIPDDPPVDQMLAVYAPRVRELEVVLGRLKGELKKSGAGSGSLGNFVTDGMRAQASLKTGKPVAVALMNGGGMRRSSIGEGELKARDIFELLPFENALVTVDLTGEQLIRLLQMIVAGREAQSGARIVYKTKADKTSEMESAKLRDAGGEKEIDPHATYTIVTIDYLYRVGGSHYGMLQQGKNMKELGMTLRDAIMDYVKSETAAGREIKPHLDGRFILDKANSVMPEEVRP
;
A
#
# COMPACT_ATOMS: atom_id res chain seq x y z
N MET A 1 25.70 26.15 9.32
CA MET A 1 26.37 26.68 8.13
C MET A 1 27.47 25.71 7.76
N LEU A 2 27.19 24.69 6.97
CA LEU A 2 28.09 23.75 6.26
C LEU A 2 27.36 22.42 6.03
N PHE A 3 26.36 22.41 5.13
CA PHE A 3 25.88 21.20 4.43
C PHE A 3 24.96 21.65 3.29
N ARG A 4 25.55 22.45 2.40
CA ARG A 4 24.95 22.89 1.16
C ARG A 4 26.05 23.02 0.13
N LEU A 5 26.55 21.87 -0.37
CA LEU A 5 27.34 21.84 -1.63
C LEU A 5 27.72 20.37 -1.92
N LEU A 6 26.86 19.60 -2.59
CA LEU A 6 27.25 18.40 -3.34
C LEU A 6 26.03 17.80 -4.06
N TYR A 7 25.41 18.58 -4.93
CA TYR A 7 24.46 18.05 -5.93
C TYR A 7 24.47 18.94 -7.18
N LEU A 8 25.62 19.02 -7.81
CA LEU A 8 25.76 19.53 -9.18
C LEU A 8 27.04 18.90 -9.73
N LEU A 9 26.89 17.82 -10.48
CA LEU A 9 27.78 17.33 -11.54
C LEU A 9 27.48 15.83 -11.77
N SER A 10 26.50 15.58 -12.62
CA SER A 10 26.48 14.34 -13.39
C SER A 10 25.84 14.62 -14.75
N PRO A 11 26.56 14.36 -15.85
CA PRO A 11 26.10 14.70 -17.19
C PRO A 11 25.10 13.67 -17.69
N GLY A 12 24.13 14.14 -18.49
CA GLY A 12 23.06 13.40 -19.10
C GLY A 12 23.53 12.25 -19.99
N PHE A 13 22.76 11.18 -19.96
CA PHE A 13 22.81 10.14 -20.96
C PHE A 13 21.46 10.12 -21.67
N ASN A 14 21.45 10.78 -22.83
CA ASN A 14 20.35 10.78 -23.77
C ASN A 14 20.65 9.70 -24.82
N GLN A 15 19.88 8.62 -24.86
CA GLN A 15 19.91 7.70 -25.99
C GLN A 15 18.49 7.37 -26.43
N GLU A 16 18.00 8.21 -27.36
CA GLU A 16 16.96 7.83 -28.29
C GLU A 16 17.52 6.80 -29.28
N SER A 17 17.06 5.56 -29.22
CA SER A 17 17.24 4.62 -30.33
C SER A 17 15.91 4.37 -31.03
N LYS A 18 15.76 5.02 -32.17
CA LYS A 18 14.75 4.73 -33.18
C LYS A 18 14.98 3.33 -33.75
N MET A 19 14.12 2.37 -33.45
CA MET A 19 14.04 1.15 -34.24
C MET A 19 12.92 1.26 -35.27
N LYS A 20 13.31 1.47 -36.52
CA LYS A 20 12.45 1.33 -37.72
C LYS A 20 12.12 -0.15 -37.95
N LYS A 21 10.86 -0.51 -37.91
CA LYS A 21 10.36 -1.80 -38.42
C LYS A 21 10.36 -1.78 -39.94
N SER A 22 11.19 -2.60 -40.59
CA SER A 22 11.06 -2.93 -41.98
C SER A 22 10.35 -4.28 -42.11
N ALA A 23 9.14 -4.26 -42.64
CA ALA A 23 8.39 -5.45 -42.99
C ALA A 23 8.85 -5.91 -44.37
N GLN A 24 9.49 -7.08 -44.49
CA GLN A 24 9.82 -7.69 -45.77
C GLN A 24 8.87 -8.86 -46.01
N LYS A 25 8.02 -8.69 -47.05
CA LYS A 25 7.15 -9.72 -47.60
C LYS A 25 8.02 -10.75 -48.32
N ILE A 26 7.97 -12.02 -47.96
CA ILE A 26 8.50 -13.14 -48.73
C ILE A 26 7.34 -13.78 -49.45
N LYS A 27 7.42 -13.73 -50.81
CA LYS A 27 6.50 -14.41 -51.74
C LYS A 27 6.83 -15.91 -51.79
N ALA A 28 5.81 -16.72 -51.76
CA ALA A 28 5.86 -18.14 -52.03
C ALA A 28 6.30 -18.44 -53.49
N GLY A 29 7.11 -19.47 -53.62
CA GLY A 29 7.41 -20.00 -54.97
C GLY A 29 8.42 -21.14 -54.99
N ARG A 30 7.88 -22.31 -55.30
CA ARG A 30 8.50 -23.45 -55.93
C ARG A 30 9.10 -24.57 -55.10
N SER A 31 8.37 -25.65 -55.18
CA SER A 31 8.64 -27.03 -54.85
C SER A 31 9.99 -27.53 -55.46
N ILE A 32 10.87 -28.04 -54.60
CA ILE A 32 12.04 -28.85 -54.97
C ILE A 32 11.76 -30.28 -54.51
N PRO A 33 11.95 -31.28 -55.39
CA PRO A 33 11.46 -32.62 -55.11
C PRO A 33 12.26 -33.35 -54.02
N LEU A 34 11.52 -34.04 -53.20
CA LEU A 34 11.88 -34.81 -52.00
C LEU A 34 12.83 -36.03 -52.29
N LEU A 35 13.41 -36.14 -53.49
CA LEU A 35 14.18 -37.31 -53.89
C LEU A 35 15.71 -37.18 -53.75
N LEU A 36 16.23 -36.02 -53.39
CA LEU A 36 17.67 -35.82 -53.23
C LEU A 36 18.16 -35.86 -51.75
N LEU A 37 17.25 -35.98 -50.79
CA LEU A 37 17.60 -36.01 -49.36
C LEU A 37 17.78 -37.42 -48.79
N MET A 38 17.51 -38.46 -49.58
CA MET A 38 17.59 -39.86 -49.08
C MET A 38 18.91 -40.57 -49.40
N LEU A 39 19.83 -39.96 -50.14
CA LEU A 39 21.11 -40.57 -50.55
C LEU A 39 22.34 -40.06 -49.80
N LEU A 40 22.18 -39.16 -48.83
CA LEU A 40 23.26 -38.64 -47.99
C LEU A 40 23.27 -39.21 -46.56
N ALA A 41 22.38 -40.20 -46.28
CA ALA A 41 22.28 -40.80 -44.93
C ALA A 41 23.10 -42.09 -44.72
N LEU A 42 23.85 -42.51 -45.72
CA LEU A 42 24.59 -43.79 -45.63
C LEU A 42 26.11 -43.58 -45.83
N GLY A 43 26.74 -42.81 -44.99
CA GLY A 43 28.19 -42.70 -45.16
C GLY A 43 28.95 -41.81 -44.19
N VAL A 44 28.39 -41.47 -43.04
CA VAL A 44 29.18 -40.80 -42.01
C VAL A 44 29.51 -41.78 -40.90
N PRO A 45 30.78 -42.21 -40.72
CA PRO A 45 31.16 -42.97 -39.56
C PRO A 45 30.95 -42.07 -38.33
N ARG A 46 30.08 -42.51 -37.42
CA ARG A 46 29.96 -41.90 -36.09
C ARG A 46 31.28 -42.10 -35.39
N ALA A 47 32.20 -41.17 -35.58
CA ALA A 47 33.26 -40.97 -34.62
C ALA A 47 32.57 -40.56 -33.30
N TRP A 48 32.43 -41.50 -32.37
CA TRP A 48 32.15 -41.18 -31.01
C TRP A 48 33.32 -40.34 -30.53
N SER A 49 33.13 -39.03 -30.56
CA SER A 49 33.94 -38.12 -29.76
C SER A 49 33.67 -38.51 -28.32
N GLN A 50 34.56 -39.33 -27.77
CA GLN A 50 34.67 -39.43 -26.33
C GLN A 50 35.15 -38.07 -25.87
N GLN A 51 34.19 -37.21 -25.46
CA GLN A 51 34.54 -36.06 -24.66
C GLN A 51 35.32 -36.61 -23.44
N PRO A 52 36.57 -36.16 -23.23
CA PRO A 52 37.24 -36.52 -22.02
C PRO A 52 36.35 -36.11 -20.87
N ALA A 53 36.02 -37.08 -20.01
CA ALA A 53 35.27 -36.79 -18.79
C ALA A 53 35.97 -35.61 -18.13
N ALA A 54 35.31 -34.47 -18.13
CA ALA A 54 35.79 -33.31 -17.41
C ALA A 54 36.07 -33.81 -16.00
N ALA A 55 37.35 -33.76 -15.62
CA ALA A 55 37.72 -34.06 -14.28
C ALA A 55 36.84 -33.24 -13.37
N ARG A 56 35.92 -33.90 -12.67
CA ARG A 56 35.15 -33.27 -11.61
C ARG A 56 36.17 -32.83 -10.59
N THR A 57 36.54 -31.56 -10.69
CA THR A 57 37.25 -30.89 -9.60
C THR A 57 36.22 -30.93 -8.47
N THR A 58 36.37 -31.90 -7.58
CA THR A 58 35.69 -31.91 -6.31
C THR A 58 36.16 -30.64 -5.59
N ALA A 59 35.41 -29.58 -5.71
CA ALA A 59 35.57 -28.45 -4.82
C ALA A 59 35.58 -29.03 -3.40
N PRO A 60 36.50 -28.61 -2.53
CA PRO A 60 36.51 -29.08 -1.16
C PRO A 60 35.12 -28.88 -0.63
N GLY A 61 34.43 -29.97 -0.27
CA GLY A 61 33.06 -29.95 0.14
C GLY A 61 32.93 -29.03 1.34
N ALA A 62 32.27 -27.90 1.13
CA ALA A 62 31.93 -27.04 2.26
C ALA A 62 31.04 -27.86 3.19
N ARG A 63 31.54 -28.14 4.39
CA ARG A 63 30.77 -28.80 5.44
C ARG A 63 29.85 -27.72 6.03
N VAL A 64 28.59 -27.76 5.64
CA VAL A 64 27.59 -26.90 6.26
C VAL A 64 27.12 -27.57 7.53
N THR A 65 27.30 -26.90 8.66
CA THR A 65 26.69 -27.29 9.94
C THR A 65 25.61 -26.31 10.27
N GLU A 66 24.44 -26.81 10.60
CA GLU A 66 23.33 -26.00 11.09
C GLU A 66 23.28 -26.17 12.61
N THR A 67 23.28 -25.06 13.34
CA THR A 67 23.11 -25.03 14.79
C THR A 67 21.81 -24.28 15.07
N ALA A 68 20.84 -24.94 15.70
CA ALA A 68 19.63 -24.29 16.17
C ALA A 68 20.01 -23.27 17.27
N VAL A 69 19.51 -22.05 17.12
CA VAL A 69 19.62 -21.02 18.17
C VAL A 69 18.35 -21.09 19.00
N ASP A 70 18.47 -21.64 20.20
CA ASP A 70 17.37 -21.81 21.16
C ASP A 70 17.80 -21.39 22.56
N ALA A 71 16.93 -21.58 23.55
CA ALA A 71 17.18 -21.20 24.93
C ALA A 71 18.36 -21.94 25.61
N SER A 72 18.98 -22.93 24.95
CA SER A 72 20.18 -23.60 25.46
C SER A 72 21.47 -22.81 25.20
N ILE A 73 21.42 -21.83 24.31
CA ILE A 73 22.54 -20.94 24.02
C ILE A 73 22.43 -19.74 24.96
N PRO A 74 23.43 -19.53 25.83
CA PRO A 74 23.38 -18.39 26.75
C PRO A 74 23.44 -17.04 26.00
N ASP A 75 22.71 -16.06 26.49
CA ASP A 75 22.76 -14.70 25.96
C ASP A 75 24.17 -14.11 26.13
N ASP A 76 24.54 -13.23 25.19
CA ASP A 76 25.83 -12.51 25.22
C ASP A 76 25.70 -11.28 26.16
N PRO A 77 26.39 -11.24 27.32
CA PRO A 77 26.25 -10.18 28.30
C PRO A 77 26.50 -8.76 27.76
N PRO A 78 27.49 -8.50 26.89
CA PRO A 78 27.66 -7.22 26.21
C PRO A 78 26.46 -6.79 25.37
N VAL A 79 25.86 -7.73 24.63
CA VAL A 79 24.65 -7.47 23.82
C VAL A 79 23.47 -7.19 24.73
N ASP A 80 23.29 -7.96 25.81
CA ASP A 80 22.22 -7.73 26.77
C ASP A 80 22.29 -6.35 27.43
N GLN A 81 23.50 -5.91 27.80
CA GLN A 81 23.70 -4.57 28.35
C GLN A 81 23.32 -3.48 27.34
N MET A 82 23.65 -3.65 26.07
CA MET A 82 23.26 -2.73 25.00
C MET A 82 21.74 -2.72 24.80
N LEU A 83 21.08 -3.87 24.82
CA LEU A 83 19.64 -4.00 24.65
C LEU A 83 18.85 -3.50 25.87
N ALA A 84 19.42 -3.61 27.09
CA ALA A 84 18.75 -3.19 28.33
C ALA A 84 18.28 -1.73 28.30
N VAL A 85 18.99 -0.85 27.57
CA VAL A 85 18.60 0.55 27.40
C VAL A 85 17.27 0.70 26.65
N TYR A 86 16.97 -0.21 25.72
CA TYR A 86 15.78 -0.20 24.87
C TYR A 86 14.64 -1.06 25.46
N ALA A 87 14.97 -2.03 26.31
CA ALA A 87 14.01 -2.99 26.86
C ALA A 87 12.74 -2.35 27.50
N PRO A 88 12.79 -1.21 28.22
CA PRO A 88 11.59 -0.57 28.75
C PRO A 88 10.63 -0.15 27.63
N ARG A 89 11.13 0.49 26.57
CA ARG A 89 10.31 0.93 25.44
C ARG A 89 9.71 -0.24 24.65
N VAL A 90 10.47 -1.34 24.51
CA VAL A 90 9.96 -2.56 23.86
C VAL A 90 8.82 -3.17 24.68
N ARG A 91 8.93 -3.16 26.02
CA ARG A 91 7.84 -3.65 26.90
C ARG A 91 6.56 -2.82 26.78
N GLU A 92 6.66 -1.51 26.55
CA GLU A 92 5.50 -0.66 26.31
C GLU A 92 4.72 -1.09 25.05
N LEU A 93 5.38 -1.68 24.07
CA LEU A 93 4.74 -2.20 22.87
C LEU A 93 3.91 -3.47 23.10
N GLU A 94 4.16 -4.19 24.19
CA GLU A 94 3.39 -5.40 24.57
C GLU A 94 2.08 -5.08 25.30
N VAL A 95 1.81 -3.81 25.59
CA VAL A 95 0.57 -3.38 26.24
C VAL A 95 -0.63 -3.72 25.34
N VAL A 96 -1.59 -4.44 25.90
CA VAL A 96 -2.86 -4.76 25.22
C VAL A 96 -3.74 -3.52 25.24
N LEU A 97 -4.13 -3.03 24.07
CA LEU A 97 -5.00 -1.87 23.89
C LEU A 97 -6.47 -2.26 23.84
N GLY A 98 -6.76 -3.46 23.33
CA GLY A 98 -8.11 -3.96 23.14
C GLY A 98 -8.12 -5.35 22.54
N ARG A 99 -9.27 -5.75 21.98
CA ARG A 99 -9.47 -7.04 21.34
C ARG A 99 -9.99 -6.86 19.92
N LEU A 100 -9.40 -7.62 19.01
CA LEU A 100 -9.81 -7.72 17.62
C LEU A 100 -10.58 -9.03 17.42
N LYS A 101 -11.81 -8.94 16.93
CA LYS A 101 -12.66 -10.10 16.62
C LYS A 101 -12.75 -10.27 15.09
N GLY A 102 -11.95 -11.18 14.57
CA GLY A 102 -11.74 -11.41 13.15
C GLY A 102 -10.48 -10.71 12.61
N GLU A 103 -10.08 -10.98 11.37
CA GLU A 103 -8.87 -10.44 10.74
C GLU A 103 -9.13 -9.08 10.08
N LEU A 104 -8.35 -8.04 10.42
CA LEU A 104 -8.25 -6.83 9.61
C LEU A 104 -7.33 -7.09 8.42
N LYS A 105 -7.78 -6.82 7.20
CA LYS A 105 -7.03 -7.14 5.98
C LYS A 105 -7.00 -5.98 5.00
N LYS A 106 -5.81 -5.74 4.44
CA LYS A 106 -5.61 -4.79 3.37
C LYS A 106 -5.99 -5.43 2.04
N SER A 107 -7.01 -4.90 1.37
CA SER A 107 -7.51 -5.45 0.12
C SER A 107 -8.30 -4.42 -0.70
N GLY A 108 -8.38 -4.62 -2.00
CA GLY A 108 -9.26 -3.86 -2.89
C GLY A 108 -9.05 -2.33 -2.89
N ALA A 109 -10.10 -1.62 -3.24
CA ALA A 109 -10.17 -0.16 -3.11
C ALA A 109 -10.28 0.21 -1.61
N GLY A 110 -9.65 1.32 -1.22
CA GLY A 110 -9.72 1.78 0.16
C GLY A 110 -8.93 0.94 1.16
N SER A 111 -8.06 0.02 0.70
CA SER A 111 -7.28 -0.85 1.58
C SER A 111 -8.11 -1.76 2.50
N GLY A 112 -9.33 -2.10 2.11
CA GLY A 112 -10.18 -3.09 2.77
C GLY A 112 -10.53 -2.75 4.22
N SER A 113 -10.78 -3.79 5.04
CA SER A 113 -11.15 -3.59 6.45
C SER A 113 -10.04 -2.93 7.29
N LEU A 114 -8.77 -3.12 6.90
CA LEU A 114 -7.64 -2.47 7.56
C LEU A 114 -7.65 -0.95 7.28
N GLY A 115 -7.90 -0.54 6.02
CA GLY A 115 -8.06 0.86 5.66
C GLY A 115 -9.24 1.51 6.35
N ASN A 116 -10.37 0.79 6.46
CA ASN A 116 -11.55 1.26 7.18
C ASN A 116 -11.23 1.51 8.66
N PHE A 117 -10.61 0.55 9.33
CA PHE A 117 -10.20 0.67 10.73
C PHE A 117 -9.33 1.91 10.99
N VAL A 118 -8.30 2.13 10.17
CA VAL A 118 -7.40 3.27 10.33
C VAL A 118 -8.14 4.59 10.08
N THR A 119 -8.90 4.69 8.99
CA THR A 119 -9.56 5.97 8.65
C THR A 119 -10.75 6.29 9.55
N ASP A 120 -11.45 5.28 10.08
CA ASP A 120 -12.51 5.48 11.08
C ASP A 120 -11.91 6.00 12.40
N GLY A 121 -10.79 5.40 12.86
CA GLY A 121 -10.07 5.87 14.03
C GLY A 121 -9.55 7.30 13.89
N MET A 122 -8.95 7.63 12.72
CA MET A 122 -8.53 9.00 12.39
C MET A 122 -9.69 9.98 12.50
N ARG A 123 -10.81 9.67 11.85
CA ARG A 123 -11.99 10.53 11.81
C ARG A 123 -12.60 10.73 13.19
N ALA A 124 -12.72 9.65 13.96
CA ALA A 124 -13.26 9.70 15.32
C ALA A 124 -12.39 10.57 16.23
N GLN A 125 -11.07 10.32 16.28
CA GLN A 125 -10.15 11.05 17.14
C GLN A 125 -9.98 12.51 16.74
N ALA A 126 -9.96 12.80 15.42
CA ALA A 126 -9.94 14.18 14.94
C ALA A 126 -11.22 14.94 15.32
N SER A 127 -12.38 14.29 15.24
CA SER A 127 -13.65 14.90 15.67
C SER A 127 -13.68 15.18 17.15
N LEU A 128 -13.18 14.25 17.99
CA LEU A 128 -13.04 14.46 19.43
C LEU A 128 -12.08 15.63 19.74
N LYS A 129 -10.92 15.65 19.10
CA LYS A 129 -9.88 16.65 19.35
C LYS A 129 -10.28 18.05 18.93
N THR A 130 -11.07 18.18 17.86
CA THR A 130 -11.55 19.46 17.34
C THR A 130 -12.84 19.93 17.99
N GLY A 131 -13.59 19.04 18.66
CA GLY A 131 -14.93 19.29 19.17
C GLY A 131 -15.99 19.49 18.06
N LYS A 132 -15.66 19.12 16.81
CA LYS A 132 -16.53 19.29 15.63
C LYS A 132 -16.50 18.03 14.76
N PRO A 133 -17.61 17.70 14.08
CA PRO A 133 -17.62 16.61 13.14
C PRO A 133 -16.60 16.84 12.01
N VAL A 134 -15.74 15.85 11.76
CA VAL A 134 -14.87 15.80 10.59
C VAL A 134 -15.59 15.05 9.48
N ALA A 135 -15.69 15.67 8.30
CA ALA A 135 -16.47 15.13 7.20
C ALA A 135 -15.82 13.88 6.60
N VAL A 136 -14.53 13.95 6.27
CA VAL A 136 -13.79 12.84 5.65
C VAL A 136 -12.41 12.69 6.28
N ALA A 137 -11.98 11.45 6.47
CA ALA A 137 -10.59 11.09 6.74
C ALA A 137 -9.95 10.46 5.49
N LEU A 138 -8.69 10.80 5.22
CA LEU A 138 -7.90 10.26 4.12
C LEU A 138 -6.60 9.68 4.64
N MET A 139 -6.28 8.45 4.21
CA MET A 139 -4.99 7.80 4.44
C MET A 139 -4.50 7.09 3.19
N ASN A 140 -3.24 7.31 2.82
CA ASN A 140 -2.65 6.59 1.71
C ASN A 140 -2.32 5.14 2.10
N GLY A 141 -2.63 4.22 1.18
CA GLY A 141 -2.39 2.80 1.39
C GLY A 141 -0.92 2.46 1.69
N GLY A 142 0.03 3.21 1.10
CA GLY A 142 1.47 3.01 1.32
C GLY A 142 1.94 3.32 2.75
N GLY A 143 1.23 4.17 3.47
CA GLY A 143 1.51 4.51 4.86
C GLY A 143 1.18 3.39 5.86
N MET A 144 0.32 2.46 5.49
CA MET A 144 0.00 1.25 6.26
C MET A 144 0.95 0.13 5.86
N ARG A 145 1.86 -0.30 6.75
CA ARG A 145 3.00 -1.18 6.43
C ARG A 145 2.75 -2.67 6.68
N ARG A 146 1.63 -3.04 7.31
CA ARG A 146 1.17 -4.43 7.42
C ARG A 146 0.06 -4.70 6.39
N SER A 147 -0.01 -5.96 5.93
CA SER A 147 -1.08 -6.44 5.05
C SER A 147 -2.31 -6.92 5.83
N SER A 148 -2.11 -7.34 7.08
CA SER A 148 -3.19 -7.76 7.96
C SER A 148 -2.80 -7.70 9.44
N ILE A 149 -3.82 -7.74 10.30
CA ILE A 149 -3.71 -7.99 11.74
C ILE A 149 -4.69 -9.11 12.05
N GLY A 150 -4.19 -10.21 12.64
CA GLY A 150 -5.00 -11.40 12.99
C GLY A 150 -5.91 -11.15 14.18
N GLU A 151 -6.90 -12.02 14.34
CA GLU A 151 -7.81 -12.04 15.49
C GLU A 151 -7.04 -12.26 16.80
N GLY A 152 -7.46 -11.59 17.89
CA GLY A 152 -6.90 -11.77 19.22
C GLY A 152 -6.71 -10.47 19.99
N GLU A 153 -5.72 -10.44 20.88
CA GLU A 153 -5.29 -9.23 21.57
C GLU A 153 -4.70 -8.25 20.56
N LEU A 154 -5.17 -7.01 20.62
CA LEU A 154 -4.61 -5.92 19.83
C LEU A 154 -3.66 -5.13 20.70
N LYS A 155 -2.36 -5.26 20.44
CA LYS A 155 -1.28 -4.66 21.22
C LYS A 155 -0.78 -3.37 20.59
N ALA A 156 -0.11 -2.55 21.40
CA ALA A 156 0.55 -1.33 20.91
C ALA A 156 1.54 -1.63 19.77
N ARG A 157 2.25 -2.77 19.84
CA ARG A 157 3.14 -3.26 18.79
C ARG A 157 2.43 -3.41 17.43
N ASP A 158 1.20 -3.94 17.40
CA ASP A 158 0.47 -4.15 16.15
C ASP A 158 0.19 -2.83 15.44
N ILE A 159 -0.14 -1.79 16.23
CA ILE A 159 -0.35 -0.43 15.69
C ILE A 159 0.97 0.21 15.28
N PHE A 160 2.04 -0.01 16.05
CA PHE A 160 3.38 0.49 15.72
C PHE A 160 3.90 -0.10 14.39
N GLU A 161 3.77 -1.41 14.19
CA GLU A 161 4.17 -2.09 12.95
C GLU A 161 3.27 -1.71 11.77
N LEU A 162 1.98 -1.45 12.01
CA LEU A 162 1.06 -0.97 10.98
C LEU A 162 1.41 0.45 10.53
N LEU A 163 1.72 1.34 11.48
CA LEU A 163 1.90 2.78 11.29
C LEU A 163 3.25 3.24 11.86
N PRO A 164 4.38 2.84 11.28
CA PRO A 164 5.70 3.09 11.88
C PRO A 164 6.20 4.53 11.75
N PHE A 165 5.50 5.36 10.95
CA PHE A 165 5.92 6.74 10.71
C PHE A 165 5.37 7.70 11.77
N GLU A 166 6.15 8.75 12.08
CA GLU A 166 5.78 9.83 13.00
C GLU A 166 4.93 10.90 12.28
N ASN A 167 3.89 10.45 11.56
CA ASN A 167 3.00 11.35 10.84
C ASN A 167 2.04 12.04 11.81
N ALA A 168 2.05 13.38 11.82
CA ALA A 168 1.08 14.16 12.59
C ALA A 168 -0.28 14.18 11.89
N LEU A 169 -1.37 14.12 12.69
CA LEU A 169 -2.71 14.38 12.14
C LEU A 169 -2.90 15.88 11.92
N VAL A 170 -3.42 16.21 10.74
CA VAL A 170 -3.79 17.58 10.37
C VAL A 170 -5.22 17.63 9.87
N THR A 171 -5.91 18.71 10.17
CA THR A 171 -7.21 19.04 9.55
C THR A 171 -7.04 20.16 8.55
N VAL A 172 -7.88 20.13 7.52
CA VAL A 172 -7.94 21.15 6.46
C VAL A 172 -9.39 21.38 6.08
N ASP A 173 -9.77 22.63 5.87
CA ASP A 173 -11.10 23.00 5.38
C ASP A 173 -11.07 23.09 3.86
N LEU A 174 -11.93 22.31 3.20
CA LEU A 174 -12.09 22.27 1.75
C LEU A 174 -13.50 22.75 1.37
N THR A 175 -13.63 23.42 0.24
CA THR A 175 -14.96 23.61 -0.39
C THR A 175 -15.49 22.27 -0.89
N GLY A 176 -16.81 22.17 -1.12
CA GLY A 176 -17.37 20.94 -1.66
C GLY A 176 -16.82 20.56 -3.03
N GLU A 177 -16.52 21.56 -3.90
CA GLU A 177 -15.82 21.29 -5.15
C GLU A 177 -14.43 20.69 -4.94
N GLN A 178 -13.66 21.20 -3.96
CA GLN A 178 -12.36 20.65 -3.61
C GLN A 178 -12.50 19.24 -3.02
N LEU A 179 -13.51 19.01 -2.18
CA LEU A 179 -13.79 17.71 -1.61
C LEU A 179 -14.15 16.68 -2.70
N ILE A 180 -14.98 17.04 -3.67
CA ILE A 180 -15.30 16.14 -4.81
C ILE A 180 -14.03 15.77 -5.57
N ARG A 181 -13.14 16.73 -5.86
CA ARG A 181 -11.84 16.47 -6.50
C ARG A 181 -10.95 15.56 -5.64
N LEU A 182 -10.94 15.76 -4.33
CA LEU A 182 -10.20 14.88 -3.41
C LEU A 182 -10.73 13.44 -3.47
N LEU A 183 -12.05 13.24 -3.48
CA LEU A 183 -12.67 11.92 -3.58
C LEU A 183 -12.36 11.23 -4.92
N GLN A 184 -12.30 11.99 -6.03
CA GLN A 184 -11.83 11.48 -7.33
C GLN A 184 -10.37 10.96 -7.25
N MET A 185 -9.50 11.71 -6.59
CA MET A 185 -8.10 11.30 -6.39
C MET A 185 -7.98 10.07 -5.48
N ILE A 186 -8.79 9.99 -4.42
CA ILE A 186 -8.88 8.82 -3.54
C ILE A 186 -9.25 7.56 -4.35
N VAL A 187 -10.21 7.66 -5.25
CA VAL A 187 -10.61 6.55 -6.12
C VAL A 187 -9.49 6.17 -7.09
N ALA A 188 -8.91 7.15 -7.77
CA ALA A 188 -7.82 6.92 -8.73
C ALA A 188 -6.59 6.26 -8.08
N GLY A 189 -6.23 6.68 -6.86
CA GLY A 189 -5.15 6.12 -6.05
C GLY A 189 -5.54 4.87 -5.26
N ARG A 190 -6.83 4.49 -5.24
CA ARG A 190 -7.38 3.40 -4.42
C ARG A 190 -7.10 3.55 -2.93
N GLU A 191 -7.04 4.80 -2.47
CA GLU A 191 -6.66 5.17 -1.10
C GLU A 191 -7.78 4.94 -0.09
N ALA A 192 -7.42 4.80 1.18
CA ALA A 192 -8.39 4.60 2.26
C ALA A 192 -9.07 5.91 2.66
N GLN A 193 -10.37 5.85 2.91
CA GLN A 193 -11.14 6.99 3.42
C GLN A 193 -12.24 6.54 4.38
N SER A 194 -12.69 7.47 5.20
CA SER A 194 -13.90 7.36 6.03
C SER A 194 -14.74 8.62 5.86
N GLY A 195 -16.05 8.48 5.88
CA GLY A 195 -16.99 9.61 5.83
C GLY A 195 -17.64 9.82 4.48
N ALA A 196 -17.25 9.07 3.42
CA ALA A 196 -17.92 9.11 2.14
C ALA A 196 -18.34 7.71 1.66
N ARG A 197 -19.43 7.65 0.91
CA ARG A 197 -19.79 6.49 0.08
C ARG A 197 -19.55 6.86 -1.38
N ILE A 198 -18.76 6.05 -2.07
CA ILE A 198 -18.26 6.33 -3.41
C ILE A 198 -18.65 5.19 -4.35
N VAL A 199 -19.29 5.51 -5.47
CA VAL A 199 -19.50 4.60 -6.58
C VAL A 199 -18.44 4.88 -7.63
N TYR A 200 -17.77 3.82 -8.10
CA TYR A 200 -16.69 3.94 -9.07
C TYR A 200 -16.72 2.80 -10.08
N LYS A 201 -16.11 3.02 -11.24
CA LYS A 201 -15.90 2.01 -12.29
C LYS A 201 -14.42 1.81 -12.57
N THR A 202 -14.10 0.67 -13.17
CA THR A 202 -12.77 0.37 -13.70
C THR A 202 -12.77 0.58 -15.21
N LYS A 203 -11.85 1.39 -15.71
CA LYS A 203 -11.69 1.68 -17.14
C LYS A 203 -10.85 0.61 -17.85
N ALA A 204 -10.82 0.66 -19.18
CA ALA A 204 -10.06 -0.25 -20.02
C ALA A 204 -8.53 -0.24 -19.73
N ASP A 205 -8.00 0.90 -19.28
CA ASP A 205 -6.61 1.07 -18.86
C ASP A 205 -6.34 0.59 -17.42
N LYS A 206 -7.33 -0.07 -16.79
CA LYS A 206 -7.32 -0.56 -15.41
C LYS A 206 -7.30 0.54 -14.34
N THR A 207 -7.44 1.80 -14.70
CA THR A 207 -7.61 2.89 -13.73
C THR A 207 -9.03 2.91 -13.18
N SER A 208 -9.18 3.47 -11.97
CA SER A 208 -10.50 3.66 -11.34
C SER A 208 -10.98 5.09 -11.52
N GLU A 209 -12.27 5.26 -11.81
CA GLU A 209 -12.93 6.56 -12.00
C GLU A 209 -14.17 6.65 -11.13
N MET A 210 -14.31 7.74 -10.37
CA MET A 210 -15.48 8.02 -9.55
C MET A 210 -16.67 8.39 -10.44
N GLU A 211 -17.81 7.74 -10.20
CA GLU A 211 -19.09 8.09 -10.84
C GLU A 211 -19.93 8.99 -9.96
N SER A 212 -20.00 8.68 -8.66
CA SER A 212 -20.71 9.50 -7.69
C SER A 212 -20.11 9.35 -6.29
N ALA A 213 -20.35 10.34 -5.44
CA ALA A 213 -20.00 10.28 -4.03
C ALA A 213 -21.01 11.04 -3.19
N LYS A 214 -21.31 10.51 -1.99
CA LYS A 214 -22.13 11.14 -0.95
C LYS A 214 -21.37 11.13 0.36
N LEU A 215 -21.55 12.14 1.18
CA LEU A 215 -21.09 12.10 2.56
C LEU A 215 -21.98 11.14 3.36
N ARG A 216 -21.35 10.47 4.33
CA ARG A 216 -22.04 9.52 5.22
C ARG A 216 -21.69 9.83 6.67
N ASP A 217 -22.72 10.13 7.45
CA ASP A 217 -22.63 10.32 8.90
C ASP A 217 -23.70 9.50 9.64
N ALA A 218 -23.85 9.71 10.94
CA ALA A 218 -24.89 9.04 11.74
C ALA A 218 -26.32 9.36 11.28
N GLY A 219 -26.51 10.48 10.58
CA GLY A 219 -27.81 10.90 10.02
C GLY A 219 -28.08 10.32 8.63
N GLY A 220 -27.19 9.48 8.09
CA GLY A 220 -27.34 8.85 6.78
C GLY A 220 -26.45 9.46 5.69
N GLU A 221 -26.87 9.31 4.44
CA GLU A 221 -26.16 9.83 3.27
C GLU A 221 -26.69 11.21 2.86
N LYS A 222 -25.76 12.11 2.52
CA LYS A 222 -26.03 13.48 2.10
C LYS A 222 -25.24 13.82 0.85
N GLU A 223 -25.85 14.57 -0.06
CA GLU A 223 -25.16 15.14 -1.21
C GLU A 223 -24.08 16.13 -0.75
N ILE A 224 -23.01 16.23 -1.53
CA ILE A 224 -21.95 17.22 -1.29
C ILE A 224 -22.38 18.53 -1.92
N ASP A 225 -22.66 19.54 -1.10
CA ASP A 225 -22.89 20.91 -1.59
C ASP A 225 -21.56 21.51 -2.07
N PRO A 226 -21.41 21.84 -3.35
CA PRO A 226 -20.16 22.40 -3.91
C PRO A 226 -19.66 23.65 -3.18
N HIS A 227 -20.58 24.45 -2.64
CA HIS A 227 -20.29 25.75 -2.03
C HIS A 227 -20.11 25.68 -0.50
N ALA A 228 -20.49 24.59 0.13
CA ALA A 228 -20.27 24.40 1.56
C ALA A 228 -18.80 24.14 1.88
N THR A 229 -18.43 24.32 3.13
CA THR A 229 -17.09 24.02 3.65
C THR A 229 -17.12 22.77 4.48
N TYR A 230 -16.16 21.87 4.25
CA TYR A 230 -16.02 20.59 4.92
C TYR A 230 -14.63 20.45 5.52
N THR A 231 -14.55 20.17 6.82
CA THR A 231 -13.30 19.84 7.48
C THR A 231 -12.95 18.38 7.19
N ILE A 232 -11.75 18.13 6.65
CA ILE A 232 -11.20 16.79 6.48
C ILE A 232 -10.02 16.58 7.43
N VAL A 233 -9.69 15.32 7.70
CA VAL A 233 -8.45 14.93 8.42
C VAL A 233 -7.58 14.06 7.53
N THR A 234 -6.28 14.32 7.59
CA THR A 234 -5.25 13.53 6.93
C THR A 234 -3.94 13.60 7.72
N ILE A 235 -2.85 13.11 7.16
CA ILE A 235 -1.51 13.19 7.74
C ILE A 235 -0.71 14.33 7.13
N ASP A 236 0.18 14.91 7.92
CA ASP A 236 1.06 16.01 7.51
C ASP A 236 1.90 15.67 6.28
N TYR A 237 2.31 14.41 6.14
CA TYR A 237 3.02 13.93 4.95
C TYR A 237 2.22 14.15 3.66
N LEU A 238 0.94 13.78 3.62
CA LEU A 238 0.09 13.98 2.43
C LEU A 238 -0.17 15.46 2.18
N TYR A 239 -0.31 16.24 3.23
CA TYR A 239 -0.48 17.69 3.12
C TYR A 239 0.78 18.38 2.59
N ARG A 240 1.97 18.04 3.11
CA ARG A 240 3.24 18.75 2.82
C ARG A 240 3.97 18.22 1.57
N VAL A 241 3.99 16.89 1.40
CA VAL A 241 4.84 16.22 0.41
C VAL A 241 4.04 15.51 -0.67
N GLY A 242 2.72 15.54 -0.60
CA GLY A 242 1.81 14.82 -1.49
C GLY A 242 1.97 15.10 -3.01
N GLY A 243 2.94 15.91 -3.38
CA GLY A 243 3.35 16.18 -4.76
C GLY A 243 2.19 16.62 -5.64
N SER A 244 2.25 16.30 -6.93
CA SER A 244 1.17 16.58 -7.88
C SER A 244 -0.15 15.86 -7.53
N HIS A 245 -0.09 14.78 -6.74
CA HIS A 245 -1.26 13.95 -6.43
C HIS A 245 -2.15 14.57 -5.33
N TYR A 246 -1.55 15.14 -4.27
CA TYR A 246 -2.30 15.72 -3.14
C TYR A 246 -2.09 17.22 -2.95
N GLY A 247 -1.43 17.89 -3.89
CA GLY A 247 -1.15 19.34 -3.83
C GLY A 247 -2.42 20.20 -3.68
N MET A 248 -3.58 19.67 -4.03
CA MET A 248 -4.84 20.35 -3.80
C MET A 248 -5.19 20.51 -2.30
N LEU A 249 -4.66 19.66 -1.41
CA LEU A 249 -4.87 19.83 0.03
C LEU A 249 -4.30 21.17 0.52
N GLN A 250 -3.22 21.64 -0.09
CA GLN A 250 -2.61 22.94 0.22
C GLN A 250 -3.44 24.14 -0.27
N GLN A 251 -4.43 23.92 -1.14
CA GLN A 251 -5.39 24.93 -1.57
C GLN A 251 -6.53 25.11 -0.56
N GLY A 252 -6.66 24.18 0.39
CA GLY A 252 -7.61 24.28 1.49
C GLY A 252 -7.22 25.39 2.46
N LYS A 253 -8.15 25.73 3.35
CA LYS A 253 -7.98 26.78 4.36
C LYS A 253 -7.85 26.17 5.76
N ASN A 254 -7.46 26.99 6.72
CA ASN A 254 -7.49 26.68 8.14
C ASN A 254 -6.78 25.35 8.50
N MET A 255 -5.65 25.04 7.81
CA MET A 255 -4.85 23.88 8.18
C MET A 255 -4.42 23.99 9.64
N LYS A 256 -4.65 22.91 10.40
CA LYS A 256 -4.33 22.84 11.81
C LYS A 256 -3.75 21.47 12.14
N GLU A 257 -2.59 21.46 12.78
CA GLU A 257 -2.03 20.26 13.40
C GLU A 257 -2.81 19.94 14.70
N LEU A 258 -3.14 18.67 14.91
CA LEU A 258 -3.93 18.24 16.06
C LEU A 258 -3.10 17.96 17.31
N GLY A 259 -1.75 18.04 17.22
CA GLY A 259 -0.83 17.77 18.32
C GLY A 259 -0.84 16.30 18.76
N MET A 260 -1.11 15.39 17.82
CA MET A 260 -1.03 13.94 18.01
C MET A 260 -0.59 13.27 16.72
N THR A 261 0.10 12.14 16.82
CA THR A 261 0.47 11.33 15.66
C THR A 261 -0.72 10.47 15.22
N LEU A 262 -0.67 10.00 13.97
CA LEU A 262 -1.62 9.00 13.48
C LEU A 262 -1.64 7.76 14.37
N ARG A 263 -0.47 7.28 14.77
CA ARG A 263 -0.32 6.11 15.64
C ARG A 263 -1.02 6.29 16.98
N ASP A 264 -0.77 7.43 17.63
CA ASP A 264 -1.42 7.75 18.92
C ASP A 264 -2.94 7.81 18.77
N ALA A 265 -3.42 8.43 17.70
CA ALA A 265 -4.85 8.50 17.41
C ALA A 265 -5.48 7.10 17.28
N ILE A 266 -4.83 6.17 16.57
CA ILE A 266 -5.37 4.81 16.44
C ILE A 266 -5.27 4.03 17.74
N MET A 267 -4.21 4.18 18.54
CA MET A 267 -4.12 3.57 19.86
C MET A 267 -5.21 4.11 20.79
N ASP A 268 -5.46 5.41 20.78
CA ASP A 268 -6.50 6.03 21.59
C ASP A 268 -7.91 5.67 21.14
N TYR A 269 -8.10 5.48 19.81
CA TYR A 269 -9.35 4.94 19.27
C TYR A 269 -9.62 3.54 19.80
N VAL A 270 -8.64 2.63 19.75
CA VAL A 270 -8.80 1.26 20.28
C VAL A 270 -9.09 1.27 21.76
N LYS A 271 -8.36 2.08 22.56
CA LYS A 271 -8.60 2.22 24.01
C LYS A 271 -10.01 2.73 24.31
N SER A 272 -10.50 3.72 23.54
CA SER A 272 -11.84 4.27 23.71
C SER A 272 -12.94 3.27 23.39
N GLU A 273 -12.77 2.46 22.34
CA GLU A 273 -13.69 1.37 22.02
C GLU A 273 -13.71 0.31 23.14
N THR A 274 -12.53 -0.09 23.62
CA THR A 274 -12.37 -1.05 24.71
C THR A 274 -13.01 -0.52 26.02
N ALA A 275 -12.79 0.73 26.37
CA ALA A 275 -13.39 1.36 27.55
C ALA A 275 -14.92 1.43 27.46
N ALA A 276 -15.47 1.51 26.24
CA ALA A 276 -16.90 1.44 25.98
C ALA A 276 -17.46 0.00 25.88
N GLY A 277 -16.64 -1.01 26.18
CA GLY A 277 -17.04 -2.42 26.13
C GLY A 277 -17.17 -2.98 24.69
N ARG A 278 -16.61 -2.30 23.71
CA ARG A 278 -16.66 -2.72 22.30
C ARG A 278 -15.34 -3.36 21.86
N GLU A 279 -15.46 -4.40 21.06
CA GLU A 279 -14.34 -5.04 20.37
C GLU A 279 -14.16 -4.39 18.99
N ILE A 280 -12.91 -4.30 18.53
CA ILE A 280 -12.62 -3.95 17.14
C ILE A 280 -13.03 -5.11 16.23
N LYS A 281 -13.75 -4.81 15.14
CA LYS A 281 -14.21 -5.81 14.18
C LYS A 281 -13.92 -5.36 12.75
N PRO A 282 -13.47 -6.29 11.88
CA PRO A 282 -13.36 -5.99 10.47
C PRO A 282 -14.76 -5.74 9.89
N HIS A 283 -14.92 -4.66 9.15
CA HIS A 283 -16.15 -4.42 8.41
C HIS A 283 -15.89 -3.76 7.07
N LEU A 284 -16.67 -4.18 6.08
CA LEU A 284 -16.77 -3.57 4.77
C LEU A 284 -18.19 -3.02 4.64
N ASP A 285 -18.34 -1.73 4.82
CA ASP A 285 -19.63 -1.05 4.94
C ASP A 285 -20.14 -0.47 3.61
N GLY A 286 -19.53 -0.86 2.50
CA GLY A 286 -19.91 -0.38 1.17
C GLY A 286 -19.51 1.07 0.90
N ARG A 287 -18.49 1.60 1.60
CA ARG A 287 -17.98 2.96 1.32
C ARG A 287 -17.30 3.08 -0.05
N PHE A 288 -16.89 1.96 -0.65
CA PHE A 288 -16.47 1.85 -2.04
C PHE A 288 -17.34 0.80 -2.75
N ILE A 289 -18.07 1.22 -3.78
CA ILE A 289 -18.94 0.36 -4.57
C ILE A 289 -18.44 0.35 -6.00
N LEU A 290 -18.02 -0.83 -6.48
CA LEU A 290 -17.67 -1.03 -7.88
C LEU A 290 -18.96 -1.17 -8.69
N ASP A 291 -19.20 -0.25 -9.62
CA ASP A 291 -20.22 -0.43 -10.65
C ASP A 291 -19.71 -1.44 -11.69
N LYS A 292 -20.15 -2.69 -11.55
CA LYS A 292 -19.76 -3.78 -12.44
C LYS A 292 -20.34 -3.64 -13.83
N ALA A 293 -21.50 -2.99 -13.97
CA ALA A 293 -22.17 -2.82 -15.26
C ALA A 293 -21.38 -1.89 -16.19
N ASN A 294 -20.80 -0.83 -15.61
CA ASN A 294 -19.99 0.17 -16.32
C ASN A 294 -18.48 -0.06 -16.23
N SER A 295 -18.05 -1.19 -15.63
CA SER A 295 -16.64 -1.51 -15.47
C SER A 295 -16.14 -2.47 -16.54
N VAL A 296 -14.91 -2.24 -17.02
CA VAL A 296 -14.19 -3.22 -17.85
C VAL A 296 -13.56 -4.25 -16.89
N MET A 297 -14.16 -5.45 -16.86
CA MET A 297 -13.64 -6.54 -16.03
C MET A 297 -12.46 -7.21 -16.73
N PRO A 298 -11.38 -7.59 -16.00
CA PRO A 298 -10.32 -8.43 -16.55
C PRO A 298 -10.91 -9.75 -17.09
N GLU A 299 -10.35 -10.27 -18.16
CA GLU A 299 -10.84 -11.45 -18.87
C GLU A 299 -10.87 -12.72 -18.00
N GLU A 300 -10.09 -12.77 -16.91
CA GLU A 300 -10.00 -13.89 -15.96
C GLU A 300 -11.19 -14.02 -14.98
N VAL A 301 -12.16 -13.10 -14.99
CA VAL A 301 -13.32 -13.10 -14.06
C VAL A 301 -14.65 -13.25 -14.80
N ARG A 302 -14.64 -13.76 -16.01
CA ARG A 302 -15.89 -14.17 -16.66
C ARG A 302 -16.27 -15.57 -16.17
N PRO A 303 -17.47 -15.73 -15.60
CA PRO A 303 -17.96 -17.04 -15.13
C PRO A 303 -18.09 -18.04 -16.28
#